data_fb7d850026039c67574ecbbbd44b2b9a
#
_entry.id   fb7d850026039c67574ecbbbd44b2b9a
#
_cell.length_a   1.000
_cell.length_b   1.000
_cell.length_c   1.000
_cell.angle_alpha   90.00
_cell.angle_beta   90.00
_cell.angle_gamma   90.00
#
_symmetry.space_group_name_H-M   'P 1'
#
loop_
_entity.id
_entity.type
_entity.pdbx_description
1 polymer ?
#
loop_
_entity_poly.entity_id
_entity_poly.type
_entity_poly.pdbx_seq_one_letter_code
_entity_poly.pdbx_strand_id
1 'polypeptide(L)'
;MKKGLIGCLVVGLLLVVVGGGAAYWFVFRPMWNAGSAMVDNAKGLAAVAQADQAISNKSPFTAPADGLLTPAQVQSLVAVQTAMQAALGSDLETLKAKYDAIEAEHRATGKDTNLQEAMGAYADFSGYILKAKQAQVAALNQQNMSLEEYNWVRSQAYSALPFIDMPADAFQAPATPQSADAAAAQAMANLPPEAKAAMEQAQEQAQAAQKAFNESPEIQAGKANAQLLKPYKDFLTKSAGAAWAGL
;
A
#
# COMPACT_ATOMS: atom_id res chain seq x y z
N MET A 1 -30.74 4.14 9.51
CA MET A 1 -29.69 4.02 8.49
C MET A 1 -28.49 4.95 8.79
N LYS A 2 -27.92 4.92 10.03
CA LYS A 2 -26.77 5.77 10.42
C LYS A 2 -25.61 4.96 11.04
N LYS A 3 -25.64 3.64 10.94
CA LYS A 3 -24.73 2.73 11.68
C LYS A 3 -23.41 2.40 10.93
N GLY A 4 -23.18 2.99 9.76
CA GLY A 4 -21.96 2.75 8.96
C GLY A 4 -20.93 3.89 9.00
N LEU A 5 -21.25 5.04 9.61
CA LEU A 5 -20.44 6.26 9.44
C LEU A 5 -19.14 6.27 10.24
N ILE A 6 -19.10 5.61 11.38
CA ILE A 6 -17.91 5.63 12.28
C ILE A 6 -16.83 4.66 11.75
N GLY A 7 -17.23 3.46 11.33
CA GLY A 7 -16.32 2.54 10.64
C GLY A 7 -15.73 3.15 9.36
N CYS A 8 -16.54 3.91 8.61
CA CYS A 8 -16.08 4.67 7.45
C CYS A 8 -15.13 5.82 7.80
N LEU A 9 -15.24 6.42 9.00
CA LEU A 9 -14.38 7.55 9.40
C LEU A 9 -12.97 7.07 9.76
N VAL A 10 -12.84 5.94 10.46
CA VAL A 10 -11.53 5.33 10.78
C VAL A 10 -10.90 4.74 9.52
N VAL A 11 -11.66 4.04 8.71
CA VAL A 11 -11.19 3.53 7.39
C VAL A 11 -10.97 4.68 6.41
N GLY A 12 -11.82 5.71 6.44
CA GLY A 12 -11.66 6.93 5.64
C GLY A 12 -10.44 7.75 6.05
N LEU A 13 -10.12 7.84 7.34
CA LEU A 13 -8.90 8.48 7.84
C LEU A 13 -7.64 7.70 7.38
N LEU A 14 -7.71 6.37 7.42
CA LEU A 14 -6.65 5.51 6.87
C LEU A 14 -6.51 5.62 5.34
N LEU A 15 -7.64 5.71 4.61
CA LEU A 15 -7.64 5.88 3.16
C LEU A 15 -7.24 7.30 2.71
N VAL A 16 -7.44 8.31 3.57
CA VAL A 16 -7.07 9.71 3.30
C VAL A 16 -5.57 9.94 3.42
N VAL A 17 -4.89 9.21 4.27
CA VAL A 17 -3.42 9.17 4.30
C VAL A 17 -2.87 8.56 3.01
N VAL A 18 -3.62 7.66 2.37
CA VAL A 18 -3.28 7.04 1.08
C VAL A 18 -3.67 7.91 -0.12
N GLY A 19 -4.67 8.78 -0.02
CA GLY A 19 -5.27 9.53 -1.14
C GLY A 19 -5.07 11.05 -1.13
N GLY A 20 -4.13 11.59 -0.36
CA GLY A 20 -3.59 12.98 -0.33
C GLY A 20 -4.42 14.21 -0.72
N GLY A 21 -5.48 14.07 -1.51
CA GLY A 21 -6.25 15.19 -2.07
C GLY A 21 -7.61 15.44 -1.39
N ALA A 22 -8.32 14.40 -0.99
CA ALA A 22 -9.65 14.53 -0.41
C ALA A 22 -9.60 14.98 1.07
N ALA A 23 -8.53 14.59 1.78
CA ALA A 23 -8.30 14.97 3.18
C ALA A 23 -8.20 16.48 3.40
N TYR A 24 -7.58 17.19 2.45
CA TYR A 24 -7.45 18.65 2.53
C TYR A 24 -8.83 19.33 2.62
N TRP A 25 -9.81 18.86 1.89
CA TRP A 25 -11.13 19.49 1.81
C TRP A 25 -12.07 19.15 2.97
N PHE A 26 -12.05 17.92 3.47
CA PHE A 26 -12.99 17.45 4.50
C PHE A 26 -12.46 17.65 5.92
N VAL A 27 -11.15 17.64 6.15
CA VAL A 27 -10.54 17.76 7.48
C VAL A 27 -10.10 19.20 7.76
N PHE A 28 -9.53 19.91 6.80
CA PHE A 28 -8.99 21.25 7.03
C PHE A 28 -10.03 22.36 7.06
N ARG A 29 -11.13 22.25 6.33
CA ARG A 29 -12.16 23.30 6.29
C ARG A 29 -12.93 23.50 7.60
N PRO A 30 -13.30 22.44 8.36
CA PRO A 30 -13.86 22.59 9.71
C PRO A 30 -12.85 23.01 10.76
N MET A 31 -11.57 22.65 10.58
CA MET A 31 -10.50 22.98 11.53
C MET A 31 -10.13 24.46 11.58
N TRP A 32 -10.38 25.21 10.49
CA TRP A 32 -10.03 26.65 10.43
C TRP A 32 -10.73 27.47 11.52
N ASN A 33 -11.82 26.99 12.08
CA ASN A 33 -12.58 27.68 13.12
C ASN A 33 -12.23 27.31 14.57
N ALA A 34 -11.29 26.40 14.79
CA ALA A 34 -10.99 25.82 16.11
C ALA A 34 -9.65 26.27 16.74
N GLY A 35 -9.16 27.44 16.45
CA GLY A 35 -8.09 28.22 17.11
C GLY A 35 -6.88 27.47 17.67
N SER A 36 -6.77 27.27 18.97
CA SER A 36 -5.52 26.83 19.65
C SER A 36 -5.15 25.34 19.47
N ALA A 37 -6.13 24.45 19.38
CA ALA A 37 -5.89 23.03 19.14
C ALA A 37 -5.31 22.77 17.74
N MET A 38 -5.51 23.69 16.81
CA MET A 38 -4.95 23.67 15.46
C MET A 38 -3.44 23.85 15.44
N VAL A 39 -2.90 24.68 16.34
CA VAL A 39 -1.46 24.97 16.41
C VAL A 39 -0.67 23.72 16.84
N ASP A 40 -1.18 22.95 17.78
CA ASP A 40 -0.48 21.74 18.24
C ASP A 40 -0.57 20.60 17.23
N ASN A 41 -1.69 20.49 16.52
CA ASN A 41 -1.84 19.55 15.41
C ASN A 41 -0.95 19.93 14.21
N ALA A 42 -0.81 21.23 13.90
CA ALA A 42 0.10 21.71 12.87
C ALA A 42 1.57 21.43 13.21
N LYS A 43 1.95 21.56 14.50
CA LYS A 43 3.29 21.16 14.98
C LYS A 43 3.54 19.67 14.81
N GLY A 44 2.56 18.82 15.09
CA GLY A 44 2.66 17.37 14.87
C GLY A 44 2.94 17.01 13.41
N LEU A 45 2.19 17.58 12.47
CA LEU A 45 2.42 17.38 11.03
C LEU A 45 3.76 17.97 10.57
N ALA A 46 4.13 19.14 11.07
CA ALA A 46 5.42 19.75 10.77
C ALA A 46 6.57 18.86 11.30
N ALA A 47 6.42 18.27 12.48
CA ALA A 47 7.41 17.35 13.04
C ALA A 47 7.56 16.06 12.19
N VAL A 48 6.46 15.50 11.66
CA VAL A 48 6.51 14.37 10.71
C VAL A 48 7.25 14.76 9.43
N ALA A 49 6.94 15.93 8.85
CA ALA A 49 7.60 16.41 7.65
C ALA A 49 9.10 16.73 7.88
N GLN A 50 9.45 17.17 9.08
CA GLN A 50 10.84 17.49 9.44
C GLN A 50 11.65 16.25 9.82
N ALA A 51 11.01 15.15 10.22
CA ALA A 51 11.71 13.93 10.65
C ALA A 51 12.66 13.41 9.56
N ASP A 52 12.28 13.49 8.28
CA ASP A 52 13.12 13.05 7.16
C ASP A 52 14.43 13.86 7.02
N GLN A 53 14.46 15.08 7.56
CA GLN A 53 15.68 15.90 7.55
C GLN A 53 16.79 15.32 8.44
N ALA A 54 16.42 14.49 9.43
CA ALA A 54 17.35 13.83 10.34
C ALA A 54 17.98 12.54 9.75
N ILE A 55 17.60 12.14 8.53
CA ILE A 55 18.27 11.06 7.82
C ILE A 55 19.68 11.52 7.44
N SER A 56 20.70 10.75 7.85
CA SER A 56 22.11 11.12 7.68
C SER A 56 22.57 10.93 6.24
N ASN A 57 22.15 9.84 5.59
CA ASN A 57 22.51 9.57 4.20
C ASN A 57 21.62 10.39 3.26
N LYS A 58 22.20 11.44 2.69
CA LYS A 58 21.57 12.33 1.68
C LYS A 58 22.07 12.04 0.26
N SER A 59 22.82 10.96 0.07
CA SER A 59 23.34 10.62 -1.25
C SER A 59 22.19 10.36 -2.22
N PRO A 60 22.26 10.89 -3.44
CA PRO A 60 21.28 10.58 -4.45
C PRO A 60 21.32 9.09 -4.78
N PHE A 61 20.15 8.50 -4.96
CA PHE A 61 20.02 7.09 -5.34
C PHE A 61 19.65 6.98 -6.82
N THR A 62 20.40 6.14 -7.54
CA THR A 62 20.05 5.80 -8.91
C THR A 62 19.47 4.40 -8.93
N ALA A 63 18.20 4.29 -9.27
CA ALA A 63 17.53 3.00 -9.37
C ALA A 63 18.17 2.13 -10.47
N PRO A 64 18.42 0.83 -10.20
CA PRO A 64 18.84 -0.11 -11.22
C PRO A 64 17.85 -0.16 -12.38
N ALA A 65 18.36 -0.11 -13.61
CA ALA A 65 17.54 -0.07 -14.82
C ALA A 65 16.69 -1.34 -15.02
N ASP A 66 17.13 -2.46 -14.44
CA ASP A 66 16.45 -3.75 -14.50
C ASP A 66 15.37 -3.90 -13.41
N GLY A 67 15.25 -2.95 -12.48
CA GLY A 67 14.28 -2.99 -11.39
C GLY A 67 14.52 -4.08 -10.35
N LEU A 68 15.69 -4.73 -10.34
CA LEU A 68 16.00 -5.85 -9.46
C LEU A 68 16.45 -5.39 -8.07
N LEU A 69 15.90 -6.04 -7.05
CA LEU A 69 16.34 -5.89 -5.67
C LEU A 69 17.56 -6.76 -5.39
N THR A 70 18.46 -6.26 -4.55
CA THR A 70 19.54 -7.05 -3.99
C THR A 70 19.16 -7.67 -2.63
N PRO A 71 19.77 -8.79 -2.22
CA PRO A 71 19.54 -9.36 -0.90
C PRO A 71 19.82 -8.36 0.24
N ALA A 72 20.84 -7.52 0.10
CA ALA A 72 21.17 -6.49 1.09
C ALA A 72 20.06 -5.45 1.24
N GLN A 73 19.48 -4.98 0.13
CA GLN A 73 18.36 -4.04 0.14
C GLN A 73 17.13 -4.63 0.80
N VAL A 74 16.81 -5.90 0.53
CA VAL A 74 15.68 -6.58 1.18
C VAL A 74 15.93 -6.72 2.69
N GLN A 75 17.14 -7.08 3.12
CA GLN A 75 17.49 -7.16 4.53
C GLN A 75 17.37 -5.78 5.21
N SER A 76 17.84 -4.72 4.58
CA SER A 76 17.71 -3.35 5.11
C SER A 76 16.24 -2.92 5.20
N LEU A 77 15.42 -3.20 4.20
CA LEU A 77 13.98 -2.95 4.24
C LEU A 77 13.32 -3.66 5.44
N VAL A 78 13.59 -4.95 5.61
CA VAL A 78 13.06 -5.75 6.72
C VAL A 78 13.55 -5.21 8.06
N ALA A 79 14.82 -4.83 8.18
CA ALA A 79 15.39 -4.26 9.39
C ALA A 79 14.71 -2.93 9.77
N VAL A 80 14.52 -2.03 8.79
CA VAL A 80 13.83 -0.75 9.00
C VAL A 80 12.39 -0.98 9.47
N GLN A 81 11.64 -1.83 8.78
CA GLN A 81 10.24 -2.10 9.13
C GLN A 81 10.11 -2.84 10.47
N THR A 82 11.05 -3.72 10.81
CA THR A 82 11.11 -4.37 12.13
C THR A 82 11.34 -3.35 13.24
N ALA A 83 12.27 -2.40 13.04
CA ALA A 83 12.52 -1.35 14.02
C ALA A 83 11.30 -0.45 14.23
N MET A 84 10.58 -0.13 13.15
CA MET A 84 9.33 0.63 13.23
C MET A 84 8.26 -0.15 14.01
N GLN A 85 8.05 -1.43 13.71
CA GLN A 85 7.10 -2.27 14.43
C GLN A 85 7.45 -2.39 15.92
N ALA A 86 8.74 -2.57 16.24
CA ALA A 86 9.21 -2.64 17.61
C ALA A 86 8.98 -1.30 18.37
N ALA A 87 9.21 -0.16 17.71
CA ALA A 87 8.97 1.14 18.30
C ALA A 87 7.50 1.42 18.56
N LEU A 88 6.62 0.95 17.67
CA LEU A 88 5.18 1.12 17.81
C LEU A 88 4.59 0.18 18.86
N GLY A 89 5.19 -1.00 19.06
CA GLY A 89 4.76 -1.98 20.05
C GLY A 89 3.25 -2.24 19.99
N SER A 90 2.58 -2.08 21.15
CA SER A 90 1.12 -2.22 21.29
C SER A 90 0.34 -0.91 21.01
N ASP A 91 0.98 0.15 20.54
CA ASP A 91 0.31 1.46 20.39
C ASP A 91 -0.89 1.37 19.44
N LEU A 92 -0.79 0.60 18.36
CA LEU A 92 -1.90 0.39 17.44
C LEU A 92 -3.07 -0.35 18.09
N GLU A 93 -2.78 -1.37 18.87
CA GLU A 93 -3.79 -2.14 19.60
C GLU A 93 -4.46 -1.26 20.67
N THR A 94 -3.66 -0.44 21.38
CA THR A 94 -4.14 0.52 22.37
C THR A 94 -5.05 1.57 21.72
N LEU A 95 -4.65 2.13 20.59
CA LEU A 95 -5.46 3.06 19.81
C LEU A 95 -6.76 2.40 19.35
N LYS A 96 -6.67 1.20 18.81
CA LYS A 96 -7.84 0.44 18.36
C LYS A 96 -8.80 0.21 19.53
N ALA A 97 -8.33 -0.29 20.66
CA ALA A 97 -9.16 -0.54 21.83
C ALA A 97 -9.83 0.75 22.35
N LYS A 98 -9.11 1.87 22.36
CA LYS A 98 -9.65 3.18 22.72
C LYS A 98 -10.83 3.57 21.82
N TYR A 99 -10.67 3.46 20.51
CA TYR A 99 -11.71 3.88 19.55
C TYR A 99 -12.86 2.88 19.47
N ASP A 100 -12.61 1.58 19.62
CA ASP A 100 -13.67 0.58 19.76
C ASP A 100 -14.54 0.85 21.01
N ALA A 101 -13.94 1.30 22.12
CA ALA A 101 -14.67 1.69 23.32
C ALA A 101 -15.53 2.96 23.13
N ILE A 102 -14.99 3.99 22.47
CA ILE A 102 -15.73 5.22 22.12
C ILE A 102 -16.92 4.87 21.20
N GLU A 103 -16.70 4.03 20.19
CA GLU A 103 -17.76 3.59 19.28
C GLU A 103 -18.85 2.79 20.02
N ALA A 104 -18.47 1.93 20.96
CA ALA A 104 -19.42 1.18 21.77
C ALA A 104 -20.25 2.12 22.66
N GLU A 105 -19.65 3.16 23.26
CA GLU A 105 -20.37 4.17 24.04
C GLU A 105 -21.36 4.95 23.16
N HIS A 106 -20.94 5.38 21.98
CA HIS A 106 -21.82 6.11 21.04
C HIS A 106 -23.00 5.25 20.61
N ARG A 107 -22.77 3.95 20.34
CA ARG A 107 -23.87 3.01 20.03
C ARG A 107 -24.84 2.83 21.17
N ALA A 108 -24.34 2.77 22.41
CA ALA A 108 -25.18 2.58 23.60
C ALA A 108 -25.98 3.82 23.97
N THR A 109 -25.43 5.01 23.74
CA THR A 109 -26.01 6.29 24.20
C THR A 109 -26.70 7.07 23.09
N GLY A 110 -26.54 6.67 21.83
CA GLY A 110 -27.04 7.42 20.66
C GLY A 110 -26.32 8.74 20.42
N LYS A 111 -25.17 8.97 21.08
CA LYS A 111 -24.36 10.18 20.89
C LYS A 111 -23.71 10.15 19.51
N ASP A 112 -23.61 11.32 18.90
CA ASP A 112 -22.80 11.54 17.69
C ASP A 112 -21.37 11.91 18.11
N THR A 113 -20.40 11.57 17.25
CA THR A 113 -18.99 12.00 17.42
C THR A 113 -18.91 13.51 17.49
N ASN A 114 -18.32 14.02 18.56
CA ASN A 114 -18.11 15.45 18.73
C ASN A 114 -16.73 15.91 18.23
N LEU A 115 -16.56 17.21 18.06
CA LEU A 115 -15.33 17.79 17.54
C LEU A 115 -14.11 17.46 18.41
N GLN A 116 -14.27 17.41 19.74
CA GLN A 116 -13.16 17.12 20.66
C GLN A 116 -12.67 15.68 20.52
N GLU A 117 -13.57 14.73 20.34
CA GLU A 117 -13.23 13.32 20.08
C GLU A 117 -12.51 13.16 18.73
N ALA A 118 -13.01 13.85 17.68
CA ALA A 118 -12.37 13.83 16.37
C ALA A 118 -10.95 14.43 16.42
N MET A 119 -10.76 15.51 17.17
CA MET A 119 -9.44 16.13 17.35
C MET A 119 -8.51 15.25 18.19
N GLY A 120 -9.03 14.56 19.21
CA GLY A 120 -8.29 13.57 20.00
C GLY A 120 -7.80 12.42 19.12
N ALA A 121 -8.67 11.89 18.26
CA ALA A 121 -8.33 10.84 17.32
C ALA A 121 -7.20 11.27 16.35
N TYR A 122 -7.31 12.48 15.84
CA TYR A 122 -6.28 13.05 14.98
C TYR A 122 -4.93 13.21 15.69
N ALA A 123 -4.93 13.72 16.92
CA ALA A 123 -3.70 13.90 17.72
C ALA A 123 -3.03 12.55 18.02
N ASP A 124 -3.81 11.55 18.44
CA ASP A 124 -3.31 10.20 18.72
C ASP A 124 -2.69 9.56 17.47
N PHE A 125 -3.39 9.68 16.32
CA PHE A 125 -2.90 9.17 15.05
C PHE A 125 -1.63 9.88 14.57
N SER A 126 -1.58 11.22 14.69
CA SER A 126 -0.39 12.01 14.34
C SER A 126 0.81 11.64 15.22
N GLY A 127 0.58 11.41 16.51
CA GLY A 127 1.61 10.93 17.44
C GLY A 127 2.12 9.55 17.06
N TYR A 128 1.23 8.64 16.67
CA TYR A 128 1.59 7.31 16.19
C TYR A 128 2.45 7.37 14.91
N ILE A 129 2.05 8.19 13.92
CA ILE A 129 2.84 8.39 12.68
C ILE A 129 4.20 9.01 12.98
N LEU A 130 4.27 10.01 13.85
CA LEU A 130 5.54 10.64 14.23
C LEU A 130 6.49 9.64 14.88
N LYS A 131 5.99 8.79 15.79
CA LYS A 131 6.78 7.74 16.44
C LYS A 131 7.31 6.72 15.42
N ALA A 132 6.46 6.29 14.48
CA ALA A 132 6.85 5.40 13.40
C ALA A 132 7.94 6.04 12.52
N LYS A 133 7.77 7.33 12.18
CA LYS A 133 8.70 8.09 11.36
C LYS A 133 10.07 8.26 12.04
N GLN A 134 10.09 8.56 13.33
CA GLN A 134 11.32 8.64 14.11
C GLN A 134 12.05 7.30 14.14
N ALA A 135 11.35 6.20 14.32
CA ALA A 135 11.92 4.86 14.27
C ALA A 135 12.45 4.51 12.86
N GLN A 136 11.72 4.90 11.81
CA GLN A 136 12.18 4.77 10.43
C GLN A 136 13.50 5.50 10.21
N VAL A 137 13.57 6.78 10.60
CA VAL A 137 14.77 7.61 10.45
C VAL A 137 15.96 7.01 11.21
N ALA A 138 15.74 6.57 12.45
CA ALA A 138 16.79 5.92 13.23
C ALA A 138 17.30 4.65 12.56
N ALA A 139 16.40 3.81 12.04
CA ALA A 139 16.76 2.58 11.35
C ALA A 139 17.45 2.84 10.00
N LEU A 140 16.98 3.82 9.22
CA LEU A 140 17.65 4.24 7.98
C LEU A 140 19.09 4.69 8.25
N ASN A 141 19.31 5.46 9.32
CA ASN A 141 20.65 5.89 9.73
C ASN A 141 21.54 4.69 10.13
N GLN A 142 20.99 3.70 10.84
CA GLN A 142 21.71 2.48 11.19
C GLN A 142 22.09 1.66 9.96
N GLN A 143 21.23 1.60 8.95
CA GLN A 143 21.47 0.90 7.70
C GLN A 143 22.29 1.73 6.69
N ASN A 144 22.61 2.98 7.02
CA ASN A 144 23.22 3.96 6.10
C ASN A 144 22.46 4.06 4.77
N MET A 145 21.13 3.93 4.80
CA MET A 145 20.24 3.93 3.65
C MET A 145 19.62 5.31 3.45
N SER A 146 19.62 5.82 2.23
CA SER A 146 18.93 7.08 1.91
C SER A 146 17.42 6.89 1.85
N LEU A 147 16.65 7.95 2.04
CA LEU A 147 15.19 7.91 1.91
C LEU A 147 14.76 7.52 0.49
N GLU A 148 15.47 8.01 -0.51
CA GLU A 148 15.21 7.68 -1.92
C GLU A 148 15.37 6.18 -2.18
N GLU A 149 16.49 5.61 -1.74
CA GLU A 149 16.73 4.17 -1.86
C GLU A 149 15.69 3.36 -1.11
N TYR A 150 15.37 3.72 0.14
CA TYR A 150 14.33 3.04 0.91
C TYR A 150 12.97 3.06 0.20
N ASN A 151 12.55 4.21 -0.28
CA ASN A 151 11.28 4.35 -0.98
C ASN A 151 11.23 3.50 -2.25
N TRP A 152 12.31 3.47 -3.01
CA TRP A 152 12.43 2.63 -4.20
C TRP A 152 12.38 1.14 -3.84
N VAL A 153 13.21 0.70 -2.89
CA VAL A 153 13.26 -0.71 -2.43
C VAL A 153 11.88 -1.14 -1.92
N ARG A 154 11.26 -0.32 -1.10
CA ARG A 154 9.90 -0.56 -0.60
C ARG A 154 8.90 -0.71 -1.74
N SER A 155 8.91 0.21 -2.70
CA SER A 155 8.02 0.16 -3.86
C SER A 155 8.21 -1.14 -4.64
N GLN A 156 9.45 -1.53 -4.96
CA GLN A 156 9.76 -2.77 -5.66
C GLN A 156 9.31 -4.01 -4.87
N ALA A 157 9.57 -4.03 -3.55
CA ALA A 157 9.20 -5.15 -2.71
C ALA A 157 7.68 -5.36 -2.65
N TYR A 158 6.92 -4.29 -2.43
CA TYR A 158 5.46 -4.41 -2.33
C TYR A 158 4.77 -4.64 -3.68
N SER A 159 5.33 -4.12 -4.77
CA SER A 159 4.87 -4.44 -6.13
C SER A 159 5.12 -5.89 -6.52
N ALA A 160 6.13 -6.53 -5.93
CA ALA A 160 6.45 -7.93 -6.21
C ALA A 160 5.64 -8.93 -5.36
N LEU A 161 4.99 -8.52 -4.26
CA LEU A 161 4.24 -9.43 -3.38
C LEU A 161 3.18 -10.26 -4.10
N PRO A 162 2.37 -9.72 -5.03
CA PRO A 162 1.37 -10.52 -5.75
C PRO A 162 1.97 -11.69 -6.54
N PHE A 163 3.23 -11.58 -6.97
CA PHE A 163 3.89 -12.62 -7.76
C PHE A 163 4.41 -13.79 -6.92
N ILE A 164 4.47 -13.68 -5.57
CA ILE A 164 5.04 -14.71 -4.70
C ILE A 164 4.23 -16.03 -4.77
N ASP A 165 2.89 -15.91 -4.78
CA ASP A 165 1.98 -17.07 -4.81
C ASP A 165 1.38 -17.30 -6.18
N MET A 166 1.76 -16.50 -7.16
CA MET A 166 1.20 -16.59 -8.48
C MET A 166 1.72 -17.87 -9.16
N PRO A 167 0.84 -18.77 -9.59
CA PRO A 167 1.26 -19.97 -10.29
C PRO A 167 1.97 -19.60 -11.58
N ALA A 168 2.93 -20.42 -12.00
CA ALA A 168 3.77 -20.13 -13.17
C ALA A 168 2.95 -19.96 -14.47
N ASP A 169 1.77 -20.54 -14.51
CA ASP A 169 0.82 -20.48 -15.63
C ASP A 169 -0.20 -19.34 -15.55
N ALA A 170 -0.21 -18.57 -14.44
CA ALA A 170 -1.15 -17.45 -14.25
C ALA A 170 -1.10 -16.39 -15.36
N PHE A 171 0.02 -16.30 -16.04
CA PHE A 171 0.25 -15.38 -17.15
C PHE A 171 0.20 -16.07 -18.52
N GLN A 172 -0.16 -17.37 -18.56
CA GLN A 172 -0.42 -18.02 -19.84
C GLN A 172 -1.78 -17.55 -20.35
N ALA A 173 -1.87 -17.28 -21.65
CA ALA A 173 -3.17 -17.08 -22.27
C ALA A 173 -4.07 -18.27 -21.88
N PRO A 174 -5.33 -18.03 -21.52
CA PRO A 174 -6.23 -19.13 -21.25
C PRO A 174 -6.10 -20.10 -22.42
N ALA A 175 -5.70 -21.34 -22.10
CA ALA A 175 -5.64 -22.39 -23.11
C ALA A 175 -6.97 -22.30 -23.86
N THR A 176 -6.91 -22.22 -25.17
CA THR A 176 -8.13 -22.33 -26.00
C THR A 176 -8.95 -23.44 -25.39
N PRO A 177 -10.23 -23.23 -25.07
CA PRO A 177 -11.01 -24.21 -24.36
C PRO A 177 -10.98 -25.52 -25.17
N GLN A 178 -10.10 -26.44 -24.78
CA GLN A 178 -10.04 -27.78 -25.37
C GLN A 178 -11.29 -28.57 -25.00
N SER A 179 -12.11 -27.99 -24.14
CA SER A 179 -13.45 -28.47 -23.77
C SER A 179 -14.52 -27.44 -24.14
N ALA A 180 -14.32 -26.65 -25.23
CA ALA A 180 -15.46 -25.97 -25.80
C ALA A 180 -16.54 -27.05 -26.07
N ASP A 181 -17.69 -26.93 -25.40
CA ASP A 181 -18.85 -27.74 -25.66
C ASP A 181 -18.97 -27.96 -27.17
N ALA A 182 -19.28 -29.18 -27.57
CA ALA A 182 -19.45 -29.55 -28.99
C ALA A 182 -20.37 -28.53 -29.73
N ALA A 183 -21.29 -27.90 -29.01
CA ALA A 183 -22.11 -26.79 -29.46
C ALA A 183 -21.32 -25.53 -29.82
N ALA A 184 -20.30 -25.15 -29.03
CA ALA A 184 -19.46 -23.99 -29.33
C ALA A 184 -18.53 -24.26 -30.51
N ALA A 185 -18.02 -25.48 -30.64
CA ALA A 185 -17.22 -25.90 -31.79
C ALA A 185 -18.07 -25.92 -33.09
N GLN A 186 -19.32 -26.36 -33.02
CA GLN A 186 -20.25 -26.28 -34.15
C GLN A 186 -20.65 -24.85 -34.49
N ALA A 187 -20.86 -23.99 -33.48
CA ALA A 187 -21.13 -22.56 -33.71
C ALA A 187 -19.94 -21.86 -34.39
N MET A 188 -18.72 -22.18 -34.00
CA MET A 188 -17.50 -21.70 -34.66
C MET A 188 -17.35 -22.23 -36.08
N ALA A 189 -17.68 -23.49 -36.31
CA ALA A 189 -17.64 -24.10 -37.65
C ALA A 189 -18.58 -23.40 -38.64
N ASN A 190 -19.72 -22.91 -38.17
CA ASN A 190 -20.75 -22.27 -38.97
C ASN A 190 -20.57 -20.74 -39.14
N LEU A 191 -19.51 -20.14 -38.57
CA LEU A 191 -19.23 -18.72 -38.77
C LEU A 191 -18.86 -18.43 -40.25
N PRO A 192 -19.29 -17.26 -40.79
CA PRO A 192 -18.81 -16.78 -42.07
C PRO A 192 -17.27 -16.69 -42.11
N PRO A 193 -16.63 -16.91 -43.27
CA PRO A 193 -15.16 -16.86 -43.38
C PRO A 193 -14.55 -15.59 -42.85
N GLU A 194 -15.20 -14.45 -43.05
CA GLU A 194 -14.76 -13.14 -42.53
C GLU A 194 -14.77 -13.09 -41.00
N ALA A 195 -15.77 -13.66 -40.35
CA ALA A 195 -15.87 -13.73 -38.89
C ALA A 195 -14.79 -14.66 -38.30
N LYS A 196 -14.46 -15.77 -38.97
CA LYS A 196 -13.36 -16.68 -38.59
C LYS A 196 -12.02 -15.93 -38.66
N ALA A 197 -11.74 -15.25 -39.78
CA ALA A 197 -10.52 -14.51 -39.96
C ALA A 197 -10.38 -13.37 -38.91
N ALA A 198 -11.47 -12.67 -38.58
CA ALA A 198 -11.47 -11.66 -37.53
C ALA A 198 -11.21 -12.26 -36.14
N MET A 199 -11.74 -13.43 -35.82
CA MET A 199 -11.45 -14.13 -34.57
C MET A 199 -9.99 -14.61 -34.48
N GLU A 200 -9.46 -15.19 -35.55
CA GLU A 200 -8.05 -15.61 -35.62
C GLU A 200 -7.13 -14.40 -35.40
N GLN A 201 -7.38 -13.30 -36.09
CA GLN A 201 -6.63 -12.06 -35.93
C GLN A 201 -6.73 -11.50 -34.50
N ALA A 202 -7.91 -11.52 -33.90
CA ALA A 202 -8.10 -11.07 -32.51
C ALA A 202 -7.35 -11.98 -31.53
N GLN A 203 -7.34 -13.29 -31.78
CA GLN A 203 -6.61 -14.25 -30.94
C GLN A 203 -5.10 -14.08 -31.07
N GLU A 204 -4.58 -13.88 -32.29
CA GLU A 204 -3.16 -13.58 -32.52
C GLU A 204 -2.74 -12.29 -31.80
N GLN A 205 -3.54 -11.22 -31.91
CA GLN A 205 -3.29 -9.96 -31.22
C GLN A 205 -3.31 -10.14 -29.70
N ALA A 206 -4.26 -10.89 -29.14
CA ALA A 206 -4.34 -11.18 -27.72
C ALA A 206 -3.11 -11.98 -27.24
N GLN A 207 -2.68 -12.98 -28.01
CA GLN A 207 -1.46 -13.75 -27.69
C GLN A 207 -0.20 -12.89 -27.76
N ALA A 208 -0.07 -12.04 -28.78
CA ALA A 208 1.04 -11.12 -28.90
C ALA A 208 1.08 -10.09 -27.74
N ALA A 209 -0.05 -9.52 -27.38
CA ALA A 209 -0.18 -8.61 -26.24
C ALA A 209 0.16 -9.31 -24.92
N GLN A 210 -0.33 -10.54 -24.71
CA GLN A 210 -0.02 -11.35 -23.53
C GLN A 210 1.48 -11.67 -23.45
N LYS A 211 2.10 -12.03 -24.56
CA LYS A 211 3.54 -12.27 -24.63
C LYS A 211 4.32 -11.01 -24.29
N ALA A 212 3.99 -9.88 -24.92
CA ALA A 212 4.64 -8.60 -24.65
C ALA A 212 4.49 -8.18 -23.18
N PHE A 213 3.31 -8.38 -22.58
CA PHE A 213 3.09 -8.13 -21.16
C PHE A 213 3.97 -9.01 -20.28
N ASN A 214 4.01 -10.31 -20.57
CA ASN A 214 4.82 -11.27 -19.80
C ASN A 214 6.33 -11.01 -19.90
N GLU A 215 6.78 -10.51 -21.05
CA GLU A 215 8.18 -10.21 -21.33
C GLU A 215 8.57 -8.77 -20.93
N SER A 216 7.61 -7.96 -20.44
CA SER A 216 7.92 -6.61 -20.01
C SER A 216 8.94 -6.61 -18.85
N PRO A 217 9.89 -5.66 -18.84
CA PRO A 217 10.92 -5.58 -17.80
C PRO A 217 10.33 -5.54 -16.40
N GLU A 218 9.22 -4.84 -16.21
CA GLU A 218 8.54 -4.68 -14.93
C GLU A 218 7.98 -6.00 -14.39
N ILE A 219 7.37 -6.81 -15.26
CA ILE A 219 6.83 -8.13 -14.89
C ILE A 219 7.97 -9.11 -14.58
N GLN A 220 9.03 -9.08 -15.37
CA GLN A 220 10.20 -9.92 -15.12
C GLN A 220 10.91 -9.54 -13.82
N ALA A 221 11.09 -8.25 -13.55
CA ALA A 221 11.62 -7.76 -12.29
C ALA A 221 10.70 -8.15 -11.11
N GLY A 222 9.39 -7.97 -11.24
CA GLY A 222 8.42 -8.38 -10.23
C GLY A 222 8.54 -9.86 -9.87
N LYS A 223 8.62 -10.75 -10.87
CA LYS A 223 8.80 -12.20 -10.66
C LYS A 223 10.14 -12.53 -10.00
N ALA A 224 11.22 -11.90 -10.43
CA ALA A 224 12.56 -12.12 -9.85
C ALA A 224 12.61 -11.63 -8.40
N ASN A 225 12.10 -10.43 -8.13
CA ASN A 225 12.02 -9.87 -6.79
C ASN A 225 11.14 -10.73 -5.86
N ALA A 226 10.03 -11.29 -6.37
CA ALA A 226 9.15 -12.18 -5.61
C ALA A 226 9.88 -13.41 -5.07
N GLN A 227 10.78 -14.00 -5.85
CA GLN A 227 11.61 -15.13 -5.39
C GLN A 227 12.51 -14.74 -4.21
N LEU A 228 13.11 -13.56 -4.29
CA LEU A 228 13.94 -13.01 -3.23
C LEU A 228 13.14 -12.68 -1.96
N LEU A 229 11.90 -12.22 -2.13
CA LEU A 229 11.01 -11.79 -1.05
C LEU A 229 10.23 -12.94 -0.41
N LYS A 230 10.18 -14.11 -1.03
CA LYS A 230 9.41 -15.27 -0.56
C LYS A 230 9.61 -15.61 0.92
N PRO A 231 10.85 -15.61 1.46
CA PRO A 231 11.08 -15.86 2.90
C PRO A 231 10.46 -14.80 3.83
N TYR A 232 10.19 -13.60 3.32
CA TYR A 232 9.69 -12.45 4.08
C TYR A 232 8.21 -12.14 3.83
N LYS A 233 7.51 -12.99 3.06
CA LYS A 233 6.12 -12.77 2.64
C LYS A 233 5.20 -12.39 3.80
N ASP A 234 5.15 -13.21 4.83
CA ASP A 234 4.23 -13.00 5.96
C ASP A 234 4.54 -11.71 6.71
N PHE A 235 5.83 -11.40 6.87
CA PHE A 235 6.28 -10.16 7.48
C PHE A 235 5.85 -8.95 6.65
N LEU A 236 6.13 -8.95 5.35
CA LEU A 236 5.78 -7.86 4.44
C LEU A 236 4.26 -7.68 4.32
N THR A 237 3.50 -8.77 4.28
CA THR A 237 2.04 -8.71 4.25
C THR A 237 1.47 -8.02 5.50
N LYS A 238 2.01 -8.33 6.68
CA LYS A 238 1.62 -7.67 7.93
C LYS A 238 2.02 -6.20 7.96
N SER A 239 3.14 -5.85 7.35
CA SER A 239 3.66 -4.47 7.30
C SER A 239 3.03 -3.62 6.20
N ALA A 240 2.21 -4.21 5.31
CA ALA A 240 1.69 -3.53 4.13
C ALA A 240 0.93 -2.23 4.46
N GLY A 241 0.15 -2.22 5.55
CA GLY A 241 -0.57 -1.02 5.98
C GLY A 241 0.35 0.16 6.28
N ALA A 242 1.44 -0.06 7.00
CA ALA A 242 2.44 0.97 7.29
C ALA A 242 3.17 1.42 6.01
N ALA A 243 3.53 0.48 5.15
CA ALA A 243 4.20 0.76 3.88
C ALA A 243 3.37 1.68 2.96
N TRP A 244 2.05 1.52 2.92
CA TRP A 244 1.15 2.41 2.18
C TRP A 244 1.12 3.83 2.76
N ALA A 245 1.33 3.99 4.05
CA ALA A 245 1.41 5.30 4.72
C ALA A 245 2.78 6.01 4.52
N GLY A 246 3.68 5.45 3.72
CA GLY A 246 5.01 6.02 3.50
C GLY A 246 6.03 5.66 4.59
N LEU A 247 5.70 4.68 5.40
CA LEU A 247 6.51 4.20 6.52
C LEU A 247 7.23 2.88 6.17
#